data_b64ac7972dff6e4659b543ec0e1b8ced
#
_entry.id   b64ac7972dff6e4659b543ec0e1b8ced
#
_cell.length_a   1.000
_cell.length_b   1.000
_cell.length_c   1.000
_cell.angle_alpha   90.00
_cell.angle_beta   90.00
_cell.angle_gamma   90.00
#
_symmetry.space_group_name_H-M   'P 1'
#
loop_
_entity.id
_entity.type
_entity.pdbx_description
1 polymer ?
#
loop_
_entity_poly.entity_id
_entity_poly.type
_entity_poly.pdbx_seq_one_letter_code
_entity_poly.pdbx_strand_id
1 'polypeptide(L)'
;MLPRTRLMPSGFIGPCLPSPAERPPSGPGWIHEIKHDGFRMMVRRDASGVRLLTRNGYGWSGRFPLIAAAAHALKIRSCLIDGEAVACDDEGLPVFDRLRYRRDDRRVFLYAFDLVELDGDDLRRERIERRKVLLIRLLAKAPVGLQVNDHIVAPGDVVFRHACQLGYEGIVSKRLGSPYISGRSHAWYD
;
A
#
# COMPACT_ATOMS: atom_id res chain seq x y z
N MET A 1 -15.48 28.93 14.65
CA MET A 1 -14.82 27.76 15.26
C MET A 1 -13.67 27.37 14.36
N LEU A 2 -12.41 27.66 14.75
CA LEU A 2 -11.23 27.35 13.95
C LEU A 2 -11.05 25.82 13.91
N PRO A 3 -10.70 25.23 12.76
CA PRO A 3 -10.42 23.79 12.70
C PRO A 3 -9.22 23.50 13.61
N ARG A 4 -9.39 22.56 14.54
CA ARG A 4 -8.28 22.06 15.38
C ARG A 4 -7.22 21.47 14.47
N THR A 5 -6.08 22.15 14.34
CA THR A 5 -4.91 21.59 13.65
C THR A 5 -4.49 20.32 14.38
N ARG A 6 -4.74 19.20 13.76
CA ARG A 6 -4.41 17.90 14.32
C ARG A 6 -2.90 17.67 14.21
N LEU A 7 -2.25 17.44 15.33
CA LEU A 7 -0.86 17.00 15.35
C LEU A 7 -0.78 15.58 14.73
N MET A 8 -0.01 15.45 13.67
CA MET A 8 0.27 14.16 13.07
C MET A 8 1.21 13.36 13.98
N PRO A 9 1.07 12.01 14.05
CA PRO A 9 1.99 11.20 14.83
C PRO A 9 3.44 11.43 14.44
N SER A 10 4.36 11.43 15.42
CA SER A 10 5.79 11.56 15.15
C SER A 10 6.26 10.51 14.13
N GLY A 11 6.98 10.95 13.11
CA GLY A 11 7.46 10.10 12.03
C GLY A 11 6.37 9.68 11.03
N PHE A 12 5.16 10.27 11.07
CA PHE A 12 4.15 10.03 10.05
C PHE A 12 4.53 10.70 8.73
N ILE A 13 4.60 9.90 7.69
CA ILE A 13 4.73 10.35 6.30
C ILE A 13 3.39 10.09 5.62
N GLY A 14 2.78 11.14 5.06
CA GLY A 14 1.51 11.02 4.34
C GLY A 14 1.64 10.13 3.10
N PRO A 15 0.61 9.34 2.75
CA PRO A 15 0.65 8.47 1.59
C PRO A 15 0.72 9.26 0.27
N CYS A 16 1.35 8.65 -0.74
CA CYS A 16 1.26 9.07 -2.12
C CYS A 16 -0.12 8.68 -2.66
N LEU A 17 -0.84 9.63 -3.23
CA LEU A 17 -2.21 9.43 -3.72
C LEU A 17 -2.23 9.53 -5.24
N PRO A 18 -2.84 8.57 -5.95
CA PRO A 18 -3.00 8.67 -7.40
C PRO A 18 -3.92 9.85 -7.77
N SER A 19 -3.72 10.38 -8.97
CA SER A 19 -4.64 11.30 -9.61
C SER A 19 -5.66 10.51 -10.43
N PRO A 20 -6.94 10.92 -10.46
CA PRO A 20 -7.91 10.26 -11.29
C PRO A 20 -7.57 10.43 -12.78
N ALA A 21 -7.80 9.38 -13.57
CA ALA A 21 -7.67 9.41 -15.00
C ALA A 21 -8.85 8.72 -15.69
N GLU A 22 -9.32 9.27 -16.79
CA GLU A 22 -10.41 8.65 -17.58
C GLU A 22 -9.96 7.35 -18.25
N ARG A 23 -8.66 7.21 -18.52
CA ARG A 23 -8.05 6.03 -19.14
C ARG A 23 -6.67 5.79 -18.56
N PRO A 24 -6.23 4.53 -18.44
CA PRO A 24 -4.86 4.23 -18.06
C PRO A 24 -3.87 4.88 -19.03
N PRO A 25 -2.74 5.42 -18.54
CA PRO A 25 -1.71 5.94 -19.41
C PRO A 25 -1.15 4.85 -20.34
N SER A 26 -0.84 5.24 -21.57
CA SER A 26 -0.32 4.35 -22.60
C SER A 26 1.17 4.51 -22.81
N GLY A 27 1.80 3.52 -23.46
CA GLY A 27 3.22 3.52 -23.84
C GLY A 27 4.16 2.95 -22.78
N PRO A 28 5.45 2.83 -23.11
CA PRO A 28 6.48 2.36 -22.18
C PRO A 28 6.68 3.36 -21.06
N GLY A 29 7.15 2.90 -19.92
CA GLY A 29 7.45 3.77 -18.78
C GLY A 29 6.39 3.78 -17.71
N TRP A 30 5.45 2.83 -17.75
CA TRP A 30 4.42 2.63 -16.75
C TRP A 30 4.43 1.19 -16.26
N ILE A 31 4.14 1.03 -14.98
CA ILE A 31 3.74 -0.25 -14.37
C ILE A 31 2.32 -0.11 -13.85
N HIS A 32 1.61 -1.21 -13.84
CA HIS A 32 0.21 -1.27 -13.43
C HIS A 32 0.05 -2.24 -12.29
N GLU A 33 -0.69 -1.85 -11.27
CA GLU A 33 -0.98 -2.67 -10.09
C GLU A 33 -2.49 -2.79 -9.94
N ILE A 34 -2.96 -3.93 -9.44
CA ILE A 34 -4.38 -4.11 -9.10
C ILE A 34 -4.75 -3.10 -8.01
N LYS A 35 -5.86 -2.39 -8.21
CA LYS A 35 -6.48 -1.53 -7.22
C LYS A 35 -7.40 -2.38 -6.36
N HIS A 36 -6.92 -2.65 -5.14
CA HIS A 36 -7.70 -3.39 -4.16
C HIS A 36 -8.62 -2.44 -3.40
N ASP A 37 -9.84 -2.89 -3.14
CA ASP A 37 -10.81 -2.16 -2.31
C ASP A 37 -10.58 -2.52 -0.83
N GLY A 38 -10.07 -1.57 -0.07
CA GLY A 38 -9.69 -1.79 1.33
C GLY A 38 -9.49 -0.51 2.11
N PHE A 39 -8.65 -0.58 3.15
CA PHE A 39 -8.21 0.60 3.90
C PHE A 39 -6.73 0.85 3.69
N ARG A 40 -6.39 2.03 3.19
CA ARG A 40 -5.00 2.47 3.07
C ARG A 40 -4.31 2.46 4.43
N MET A 41 -3.18 1.75 4.52
CA MET A 41 -2.38 1.60 5.71
C MET A 41 -0.92 1.94 5.47
N MET A 42 -0.37 2.78 6.36
CA MET A 42 1.06 2.98 6.51
C MET A 42 1.52 2.08 7.68
N VAL A 43 2.33 1.08 7.39
CA VAL A 43 2.86 0.15 8.39
C VAL A 43 4.25 0.60 8.80
N ARG A 44 4.36 1.18 9.97
CA ARG A 44 5.62 1.59 10.60
C ARG A 44 6.09 0.51 11.56
N ARG A 45 7.34 0.05 11.40
CA ARG A 45 8.07 -0.72 12.39
C ARG A 45 9.34 0.03 12.75
N ASP A 46 9.62 0.16 14.03
CA ASP A 46 10.85 0.78 14.57
C ASP A 46 11.13 0.25 15.99
N ALA A 47 12.09 0.83 16.70
CA ALA A 47 12.44 0.45 18.06
C ALA A 47 11.28 0.56 19.06
N SER A 48 10.27 1.40 18.77
CA SER A 48 9.06 1.55 19.59
C SER A 48 8.00 0.48 19.31
N GLY A 49 8.23 -0.41 18.33
CA GLY A 49 7.32 -1.46 17.93
C GLY A 49 6.65 -1.23 16.58
N VAL A 50 5.46 -1.81 16.41
CA VAL A 50 4.68 -1.71 15.16
C VAL A 50 3.50 -0.78 15.33
N ARG A 51 3.33 0.12 14.37
CA ARG A 51 2.18 1.03 14.28
C ARG A 51 1.54 0.93 12.91
N LEU A 52 0.24 0.65 12.89
CA LEU A 52 -0.58 0.71 11.68
C LEU A 52 -1.29 2.05 11.68
N LEU A 53 -0.99 2.89 10.70
CA LEU A 53 -1.52 4.24 10.59
C LEU A 53 -2.40 4.34 9.34
N THR A 54 -3.63 4.79 9.51
CA THR A 54 -4.51 5.04 8.36
C THR A 54 -3.98 6.18 7.49
N ARG A 55 -4.57 6.38 6.32
CA ARG A 55 -4.30 7.53 5.42
C ARG A 55 -4.23 8.87 6.16
N ASN A 56 -5.04 9.04 7.20
CA ASN A 56 -5.11 10.27 7.99
C ASN A 56 -4.32 10.20 9.30
N GLY A 57 -3.43 9.20 9.47
CA GLY A 57 -2.57 9.04 10.64
C GLY A 57 -3.28 8.54 11.90
N TYR A 58 -4.48 7.92 11.80
CA TYR A 58 -5.11 7.25 12.94
C TYR A 58 -4.43 5.92 13.22
N GLY A 59 -4.14 5.63 14.50
CA GLY A 59 -3.56 4.35 14.91
C GLY A 59 -4.59 3.23 14.92
N TRP A 60 -4.35 2.18 14.14
CA TRP A 60 -5.20 0.99 14.04
C TRP A 60 -4.46 -0.32 14.31
N SER A 61 -3.35 -0.28 15.03
CA SER A 61 -2.52 -1.47 15.32
C SER A 61 -3.29 -2.60 16.00
N GLY A 62 -4.22 -2.26 16.91
CA GLY A 62 -5.06 -3.25 17.58
C GLY A 62 -6.20 -3.80 16.71
N ARG A 63 -6.52 -3.15 15.58
CA ARG A 63 -7.59 -3.58 14.70
C ARG A 63 -7.17 -4.73 13.78
N PHE A 64 -5.94 -4.70 13.26
CA PHE A 64 -5.44 -5.68 12.30
C PHE A 64 -4.24 -6.45 12.86
N PRO A 65 -4.47 -7.38 13.80
CA PRO A 65 -3.40 -8.07 14.53
C PRO A 65 -2.51 -8.93 13.63
N LEU A 66 -3.05 -9.48 12.53
CA LEU A 66 -2.27 -10.29 11.58
C LEU A 66 -1.20 -9.45 10.88
N ILE A 67 -1.56 -8.25 10.42
CA ILE A 67 -0.60 -7.30 9.81
C ILE A 67 0.46 -6.88 10.83
N ALA A 68 0.03 -6.53 12.04
CA ALA A 68 0.94 -6.09 13.11
C ALA A 68 1.94 -7.19 13.49
N ALA A 69 1.48 -8.44 13.64
CA ALA A 69 2.32 -9.58 13.95
C ALA A 69 3.33 -9.88 12.83
N ALA A 70 2.88 -9.85 11.57
CA ALA A 70 3.74 -10.06 10.41
C ALA A 70 4.82 -8.98 10.30
N ALA A 71 4.46 -7.71 10.50
CA ALA A 71 5.43 -6.61 10.49
C ALA A 71 6.43 -6.70 11.67
N HIS A 72 5.98 -7.15 12.84
CA HIS A 72 6.86 -7.37 13.99
C HIS A 72 7.91 -8.46 13.72
N ALA A 73 7.55 -9.49 12.99
CA ALA A 73 8.41 -10.63 12.67
C ALA A 73 9.48 -10.34 11.59
N LEU A 74 9.39 -9.21 10.88
CA LEU A 74 10.41 -8.83 9.89
C LEU A 74 11.78 -8.66 10.58
N LYS A 75 12.84 -9.21 9.99
CA LYS A 75 14.20 -9.15 10.52
C LYS A 75 14.94 -7.91 10.03
N ILE A 76 14.49 -6.74 10.47
CA ILE A 76 15.01 -5.42 10.12
C ILE A 76 15.01 -4.52 11.35
N ARG A 77 15.71 -3.39 11.32
CA ARG A 77 15.67 -2.38 12.39
C ARG A 77 14.43 -1.52 12.30
N SER A 78 14.12 -1.04 11.10
CA SER A 78 12.95 -0.19 10.87
C SER A 78 12.44 -0.30 9.42
N CYS A 79 11.16 0.02 9.21
CA CYS A 79 10.58 0.23 7.88
C CYS A 79 9.33 1.11 7.95
N LEU A 80 9.00 1.70 6.80
CA LEU A 80 7.69 2.27 6.53
C LEU A 80 7.18 1.70 5.21
N ILE A 81 6.17 0.84 5.29
CA ILE A 81 5.51 0.21 4.15
C ILE A 81 4.19 0.92 3.89
N ASP A 82 3.90 1.18 2.62
CA ASP A 82 2.62 1.70 2.16
C ASP A 82 1.83 0.58 1.48
N GLY A 83 0.56 0.40 1.85
CA GLY A 83 -0.24 -0.70 1.35
C GLY A 83 -1.73 -0.51 1.55
N GLU A 84 -2.50 -1.50 1.10
CA GLU A 84 -3.94 -1.59 1.28
C GLU A 84 -4.27 -2.78 2.18
N ALA A 85 -4.94 -2.54 3.29
CA ALA A 85 -5.44 -3.59 4.18
C ALA A 85 -6.74 -4.14 3.60
N VAL A 86 -6.79 -5.45 3.34
CA VAL A 86 -7.91 -6.11 2.68
C VAL A 86 -8.39 -7.33 3.46
N ALA A 87 -9.69 -7.63 3.33
CA ALA A 87 -10.27 -8.91 3.66
C ALA A 87 -10.79 -9.54 2.37
N CYS A 88 -10.39 -10.77 2.09
CA CYS A 88 -10.82 -11.49 0.90
C CYS A 88 -11.86 -12.55 1.23
N ASP A 89 -12.65 -12.93 0.22
CA ASP A 89 -13.46 -14.15 0.24
C ASP A 89 -12.59 -15.41 0.07
N ASP A 90 -13.25 -16.55 -0.06
CA ASP A 90 -12.56 -17.83 -0.23
C ASP A 90 -11.96 -18.00 -1.63
N GLU A 91 -12.39 -17.21 -2.60
CA GLU A 91 -11.85 -17.10 -3.95
C GLU A 91 -10.67 -16.10 -4.05
N GLY A 92 -10.38 -15.36 -2.96
CA GLY A 92 -9.28 -14.40 -2.88
C GLY A 92 -9.64 -13.00 -3.39
N LEU A 93 -10.91 -12.72 -3.68
CA LEU A 93 -11.36 -11.38 -4.07
C LEU A 93 -11.59 -10.49 -2.84
N PRO A 94 -11.15 -9.23 -2.86
CA PRO A 94 -11.39 -8.28 -1.78
C PRO A 94 -12.89 -8.04 -1.56
N VAL A 95 -13.32 -8.13 -0.31
CA VAL A 95 -14.71 -7.85 0.10
C VAL A 95 -14.71 -6.73 1.13
N PHE A 96 -14.92 -5.50 0.68
CA PHE A 96 -14.86 -4.31 1.53
C PHE A 96 -15.85 -4.34 2.70
N ASP A 97 -17.01 -4.92 2.52
CA ASP A 97 -18.02 -5.04 3.58
C ASP A 97 -17.52 -5.86 4.79
N ARG A 98 -16.63 -6.82 4.60
CA ARG A 98 -16.00 -7.55 5.71
C ARG A 98 -15.15 -6.63 6.58
N LEU A 99 -14.43 -5.68 5.95
CA LEU A 99 -13.67 -4.64 6.64
C LEU A 99 -14.58 -3.60 7.31
N ARG A 100 -15.55 -3.08 6.54
CA ARG A 100 -16.44 -2.02 7.01
C ARG A 100 -17.19 -2.43 8.26
N TYR A 101 -17.72 -3.64 8.28
CA TYR A 101 -18.52 -4.17 9.41
C TYR A 101 -17.72 -4.99 10.42
N ARG A 102 -16.38 -4.96 10.36
CA ARG A 102 -15.45 -5.65 11.27
C ARG A 102 -15.72 -7.14 11.44
N ARG A 103 -16.19 -7.80 10.41
CA ARG A 103 -16.56 -9.21 10.47
C ARG A 103 -15.37 -10.15 10.50
N ASP A 104 -14.19 -9.67 10.00
CA ASP A 104 -13.00 -10.49 9.76
C ASP A 104 -11.68 -9.76 10.10
N ASP A 105 -11.68 -8.81 11.03
CA ASP A 105 -10.50 -7.98 11.37
C ASP A 105 -9.24 -8.84 11.67
N ARG A 106 -9.40 -10.08 12.13
CA ARG A 106 -8.29 -11.02 12.42
C ARG A 106 -7.70 -11.68 11.18
N ARG A 107 -8.39 -11.69 10.05
CA ARG A 107 -7.96 -12.27 8.76
C ARG A 107 -7.48 -11.22 7.78
N VAL A 108 -7.59 -9.95 8.13
CA VAL A 108 -7.14 -8.83 7.30
C VAL A 108 -5.64 -8.88 7.13
N PHE A 109 -5.17 -8.82 5.90
CA PHE A 109 -3.77 -8.73 5.54
C PHE A 109 -3.50 -7.49 4.69
N LEU A 110 -2.23 -7.16 4.47
CA LEU A 110 -1.79 -6.00 3.70
C LEU A 110 -1.28 -6.42 2.33
N TYR A 111 -1.84 -5.87 1.26
CA TYR A 111 -1.16 -5.76 -0.02
C TYR A 111 -0.22 -4.56 0.00
N ALA A 112 1.07 -4.82 0.16
CA ALA A 112 2.12 -3.80 0.16
C ALA A 112 2.51 -3.43 -1.27
N PHE A 113 2.51 -2.16 -1.60
CA PHE A 113 2.82 -1.71 -2.96
C PHE A 113 3.93 -0.65 -3.01
N ASP A 114 4.39 -0.12 -1.88
CA ASP A 114 5.56 0.75 -1.83
C ASP A 114 6.32 0.64 -0.50
N LEU A 115 7.63 0.95 -0.54
CA LEU A 115 8.52 0.99 0.61
C LEU A 115 9.12 2.40 0.70
N VAL A 116 8.80 3.09 1.78
CA VAL A 116 9.11 4.52 1.96
C VAL A 116 10.38 4.73 2.77
N GLU A 117 10.65 3.82 3.71
CA GLU A 117 11.87 3.82 4.55
C GLU A 117 12.28 2.37 4.86
N LEU A 118 13.59 2.12 4.91
CA LEU A 118 14.15 0.83 5.31
C LEU A 118 15.44 1.06 6.12
N ASP A 119 15.50 0.51 7.34
CA ASP A 119 16.65 0.52 8.26
C ASP A 119 17.26 1.90 8.53
N GLY A 120 16.44 2.95 8.44
CA GLY A 120 16.80 4.34 8.61
C GLY A 120 17.02 5.10 7.30
N ASP A 121 17.07 4.41 6.15
CA ASP A 121 17.25 5.03 4.86
C ASP A 121 15.91 5.55 4.32
N ASP A 122 15.81 6.85 4.04
CA ASP A 122 14.67 7.48 3.38
C ASP A 122 14.69 7.16 1.88
N LEU A 123 13.76 6.33 1.43
CA LEU A 123 13.67 5.87 0.05
C LEU A 123 12.79 6.76 -0.85
N ARG A 124 12.22 7.84 -0.34
CA ARG A 124 11.25 8.65 -1.09
C ARG A 124 11.81 9.24 -2.38
N ARG A 125 13.11 9.57 -2.40
CA ARG A 125 13.79 10.11 -3.59
C ARG A 125 14.25 9.04 -4.58
N GLU A 126 14.22 7.77 -4.16
CA GLU A 126 14.58 6.67 -5.03
C GLU A 126 13.50 6.43 -6.08
N ARG A 127 13.92 5.87 -7.22
CA ARG A 127 13.00 5.44 -8.27
C ARG A 127 12.08 4.34 -7.79
N ILE A 128 10.84 4.33 -8.26
CA ILE A 128 9.85 3.31 -7.86
C ILE A 128 10.36 1.88 -8.06
N GLU A 129 11.11 1.61 -9.12
CA GLU A 129 11.66 0.28 -9.42
C GLU A 129 12.58 -0.20 -8.30
N ARG A 130 13.42 0.70 -7.77
CA ARG A 130 14.30 0.36 -6.65
C ARG A 130 13.50 0.09 -5.38
N ARG A 131 12.52 0.93 -5.07
CA ARG A 131 11.65 0.73 -3.91
C ARG A 131 10.88 -0.58 -4.00
N LYS A 132 10.37 -0.95 -5.20
CA LYS A 132 9.69 -2.24 -5.44
C LYS A 132 10.62 -3.43 -5.25
N VAL A 133 11.84 -3.39 -5.77
CA VAL A 133 12.83 -4.46 -5.59
C VAL A 133 13.15 -4.65 -4.10
N LEU A 134 13.32 -3.58 -3.34
CA LEU A 134 13.58 -3.63 -1.90
C LEU A 134 12.36 -4.19 -1.15
N LEU A 135 11.15 -3.78 -1.50
CA LEU A 135 9.91 -4.29 -0.92
C LEU A 135 9.75 -5.80 -1.17
N ILE A 136 9.95 -6.26 -2.40
CA ILE A 136 9.88 -7.68 -2.77
C ILE A 136 10.88 -8.49 -1.95
N ARG A 137 12.13 -8.03 -1.83
CA ARG A 137 13.16 -8.68 -1.02
C ARG A 137 12.80 -8.73 0.45
N LEU A 138 12.28 -7.63 0.99
CA LEU A 138 11.86 -7.52 2.38
C LEU A 138 10.75 -8.52 2.70
N LEU A 139 9.78 -8.67 1.81
CA LEU A 139 8.60 -9.49 2.03
C LEU A 139 8.74 -10.93 1.50
N ALA A 140 9.83 -11.29 0.83
CA ALA A 140 10.04 -12.63 0.26
C ALA A 140 9.90 -13.79 1.28
N LYS A 141 10.15 -13.53 2.56
CA LYS A 141 10.01 -14.47 3.67
C LYS A 141 9.12 -13.94 4.79
N ALA A 142 8.27 -12.96 4.48
CA ALA A 142 7.34 -12.42 5.46
C ALA A 142 6.29 -13.48 5.83
N PRO A 143 5.87 -13.52 7.11
CA PRO A 143 4.75 -14.35 7.51
C PRO A 143 3.44 -13.90 6.84
N VAL A 144 2.43 -14.75 6.92
CA VAL A 144 1.05 -14.39 6.54
C VAL A 144 0.65 -13.10 7.26
N GLY A 145 0.09 -12.15 6.50
CA GLY A 145 -0.28 -10.82 6.97
C GLY A 145 0.33 -9.68 6.16
N LEU A 146 1.45 -9.92 5.48
CA LEU A 146 2.06 -9.00 4.51
C LEU A 146 2.29 -9.71 3.19
N GLN A 147 1.79 -9.14 2.12
CA GLN A 147 1.93 -9.65 0.76
C GLN A 147 2.27 -8.51 -0.19
N VAL A 148 3.14 -8.77 -1.17
CA VAL A 148 3.44 -7.77 -2.21
C VAL A 148 2.25 -7.66 -3.14
N ASN A 149 1.85 -6.42 -3.44
CA ASN A 149 1.00 -6.14 -4.60
C ASN A 149 1.88 -6.10 -5.84
N ASP A 150 1.84 -7.18 -6.63
CA ASP A 150 2.65 -7.32 -7.81
C ASP A 150 2.26 -6.30 -8.88
N HIS A 151 3.22 -5.95 -9.73
CA HIS A 151 3.00 -5.05 -10.84
C HIS A 151 3.08 -5.78 -12.18
N ILE A 152 2.36 -5.27 -13.15
CA ILE A 152 2.23 -5.81 -14.50
C ILE A 152 2.83 -4.79 -15.47
N VAL A 153 3.69 -5.27 -16.37
CA VAL A 153 4.27 -4.49 -17.47
C VAL A 153 3.60 -4.94 -18.77
N ALA A 154 2.51 -4.25 -19.11
CA ALA A 154 1.71 -4.50 -20.31
C ALA A 154 0.95 -3.20 -20.67
N PRO A 155 0.28 -3.09 -21.84
CA PRO A 155 -0.58 -1.93 -22.13
C PRO A 155 -1.66 -1.74 -21.05
N GLY A 156 -1.76 -0.52 -20.51
CA GLY A 156 -2.62 -0.21 -19.36
C GLY A 156 -4.10 -0.53 -19.60
N ASP A 157 -4.61 -0.31 -20.82
CA ASP A 157 -5.99 -0.62 -21.21
C ASP A 157 -6.27 -2.13 -21.19
N VAL A 158 -5.27 -2.96 -21.53
CA VAL A 158 -5.37 -4.42 -21.45
C VAL A 158 -5.42 -4.86 -19.99
N VAL A 159 -4.51 -4.34 -19.17
CA VAL A 159 -4.47 -4.68 -17.73
C VAL A 159 -5.76 -4.25 -17.03
N PHE A 160 -6.23 -3.03 -17.32
CA PHE A 160 -7.48 -2.51 -16.76
C PHE A 160 -8.68 -3.39 -17.10
N ARG A 161 -8.83 -3.75 -18.40
CA ARG A 161 -9.93 -4.60 -18.85
C ARG A 161 -9.93 -5.97 -18.15
N HIS A 162 -8.77 -6.59 -18.03
CA HIS A 162 -8.64 -7.89 -17.33
C HIS A 162 -8.94 -7.75 -15.84
N ALA A 163 -8.46 -6.69 -15.18
CA ALA A 163 -8.76 -6.44 -13.77
C ALA A 163 -10.27 -6.34 -13.54
N CYS A 164 -10.97 -5.56 -14.37
CA CYS A 164 -12.44 -5.43 -14.28
C CYS A 164 -13.17 -6.75 -14.56
N GLN A 165 -12.70 -7.54 -15.54
CA GLN A 165 -13.28 -8.87 -15.84
C GLN A 165 -13.14 -9.85 -14.67
N LEU A 166 -12.06 -9.72 -13.87
CA LEU A 166 -11.82 -10.52 -12.67
C LEU A 166 -12.53 -9.98 -11.43
N GLY A 167 -13.30 -8.90 -11.53
CA GLY A 167 -14.06 -8.33 -10.42
C GLY A 167 -13.30 -7.36 -9.52
N TYR A 168 -12.08 -6.93 -9.92
CA TYR A 168 -11.35 -5.90 -9.20
C TYR A 168 -11.90 -4.49 -9.49
N GLU A 169 -11.66 -3.54 -8.59
CA GLU A 169 -12.08 -2.13 -8.73
C GLU A 169 -11.46 -1.44 -9.95
N GLY A 170 -10.24 -1.82 -10.31
CA GLY A 170 -9.48 -1.25 -11.41
C GLY A 170 -7.99 -1.45 -11.21
N ILE A 171 -7.21 -0.51 -11.68
CA ILE A 171 -5.74 -0.52 -11.55
C ILE A 171 -5.20 0.83 -11.09
N VAL A 172 -3.99 0.82 -10.53
CA VAL A 172 -3.18 2.02 -10.32
C VAL A 172 -1.98 1.96 -11.25
N SER A 173 -1.88 2.92 -12.15
CA SER A 173 -0.75 3.07 -13.07
C SER A 173 0.30 3.97 -12.44
N LYS A 174 1.54 3.51 -12.36
CA LYS A 174 2.66 4.23 -11.75
C LYS A 174 3.78 4.43 -12.75
N ARG A 175 4.27 5.67 -12.84
CA ARG A 175 5.33 6.03 -13.78
C ARG A 175 6.67 5.49 -13.30
N LEU A 176 7.41 4.80 -14.17
CA LEU A 176 8.78 4.37 -13.91
C LEU A 176 9.70 5.59 -13.65
N GLY A 177 10.68 5.41 -12.80
CA GLY A 177 11.58 6.47 -12.37
C GLY A 177 10.99 7.45 -11.36
N SER A 178 9.70 7.36 -11.02
CA SER A 178 9.06 8.33 -10.13
C SER A 178 9.49 8.21 -8.68
N PRO A 179 9.67 9.35 -7.97
CA PRO A 179 9.85 9.38 -6.54
C PRO A 179 8.51 9.16 -5.81
N TYR A 180 8.58 8.92 -4.51
CA TYR A 180 7.42 8.88 -3.62
C TYR A 180 7.12 10.29 -3.09
N ILE A 181 5.94 10.81 -3.40
CA ILE A 181 5.53 12.17 -3.00
C ILE A 181 4.26 12.07 -2.14
N SER A 182 4.30 12.59 -0.92
CA SER A 182 3.12 12.68 -0.07
C SER A 182 2.05 13.58 -0.70
N GLY A 183 0.81 13.12 -0.66
CA GLY A 183 -0.32 13.81 -1.29
C GLY A 183 -0.54 13.40 -2.73
N ARG A 184 -1.29 14.21 -3.49
CA ARG A 184 -1.66 13.91 -4.88
C ARG A 184 -0.44 13.90 -5.79
N SER A 185 -0.26 12.82 -6.53
CA SER A 185 0.87 12.62 -7.45
C SER A 185 0.38 12.65 -8.90
N HIS A 186 1.15 13.34 -9.76
CA HIS A 186 0.98 13.27 -11.22
C HIS A 186 1.84 12.17 -11.87
N ALA A 187 2.42 11.29 -11.06
CA ALA A 187 3.13 10.11 -11.52
C ALA A 187 2.37 8.81 -11.23
N TRP A 188 1.26 8.90 -10.51
CA TRP A 188 0.34 7.79 -10.21
C TRP A 188 -1.07 8.16 -10.65
N TYR A 189 -1.76 7.24 -11.33
CA TYR A 189 -3.13 7.40 -11.84
C TYR A 189 -3.99 6.19 -11.50
N ASP A 190 -5.27 6.44 -11.15
CA ASP A 190 -6.30 5.42 -10.90
C ASP A 190 -7.62 5.74 -11.63
#